data_14e07cb2d900243bfea778579bdb44f6
#
_entry.id   14e07cb2d900243bfea778579bdb44f6
#
_cell.length_a   1.000
_cell.length_b   1.000
_cell.length_c   1.000
_cell.angle_alpha   90.00
_cell.angle_beta   90.00
_cell.angle_gamma   90.00
#
_symmetry.space_group_name_H-M   'P 1'
#
loop_
_entity.id
_entity.type
_entity.pdbx_description
1 polymer ?
#
loop_
_entity_poly.entity_id
_entity_poly.type
_entity_poly.pdbx_seq_one_letter_code
_entity_poly.pdbx_strand_id
1 'polypeptide(L)'
;MRIREKVVAAACVTVAACLLAPGEAAAQVTFPPGPMRDKNWATVSDVSLVLGASAVFLMPRVYYSDPEATVGWKARWHVSMLAPAMTMTVLTTLVEVPLKNGIESPRPGCTVDQTNADVSGSECQTFASPGSHAFSSWGATGTGLGIFLVDTFRYSDGRFNAGGFIGNVAFPLTASIFTTVGRLAEPGDLDMPHEEAGQFLAGAIPGFFIGLGVGAAYAALQRPTCGYGNAIFCW
;
A
#
# COMPACT_ATOMS: atom_id res chain seq x y z
N MET A 1 -24.95 -1.61 16.55
CA MET A 1 -23.74 -2.04 17.28
C MET A 1 -23.14 -3.35 16.78
N ARG A 2 -23.92 -4.39 16.47
CA ARG A 2 -23.41 -5.73 16.09
C ARG A 2 -22.66 -5.84 14.73
N ILE A 3 -22.86 -4.94 13.78
CA ILE A 3 -22.16 -4.97 12.48
C ILE A 3 -20.71 -4.48 12.59
N ARG A 4 -20.44 -3.53 13.49
CA ARG A 4 -19.08 -2.97 13.69
C ARG A 4 -18.09 -4.02 14.22
N GLU A 5 -18.51 -4.84 15.17
CA GLU A 5 -17.66 -5.87 15.77
C GLU A 5 -17.30 -6.97 14.76
N LYS A 6 -18.25 -7.33 13.89
CA LYS A 6 -18.03 -8.36 12.86
C LYS A 6 -17.08 -7.91 11.77
N VAL A 7 -17.11 -6.63 11.36
CA VAL A 7 -16.20 -6.08 10.32
C VAL A 7 -14.78 -6.00 10.86
N VAL A 8 -14.60 -5.55 12.10
CA VAL A 8 -13.26 -5.49 12.74
C VAL A 8 -12.70 -6.89 12.96
N ALA A 9 -13.51 -7.83 13.43
CA ALA A 9 -13.08 -9.22 13.62
C ALA A 9 -12.72 -9.90 12.29
N ALA A 10 -13.50 -9.69 11.23
CA ALA A 10 -13.20 -10.23 9.90
C ALA A 10 -11.89 -9.65 9.35
N ALA A 11 -11.65 -8.35 9.49
CA ALA A 11 -10.41 -7.72 9.06
C ALA A 11 -9.19 -8.28 9.82
N CYS A 12 -9.28 -8.45 11.13
CA CYS A 12 -8.20 -9.03 11.93
C CYS A 12 -7.90 -10.50 11.58
N VAL A 13 -8.93 -11.30 11.31
CA VAL A 13 -8.75 -12.71 10.92
C VAL A 13 -8.12 -12.82 9.54
N THR A 14 -8.51 -11.96 8.59
CA THR A 14 -7.92 -11.94 7.24
C THR A 14 -6.45 -11.53 7.28
N VAL A 15 -6.10 -10.55 8.10
CA VAL A 15 -4.70 -10.12 8.31
C VAL A 15 -3.86 -11.24 8.91
N ALA A 16 -4.38 -11.93 9.93
CA ALA A 16 -3.68 -13.05 10.55
C ALA A 16 -3.50 -14.23 9.58
N ALA A 17 -4.50 -14.53 8.77
CA ALA A 17 -4.43 -15.60 7.76
C ALA A 17 -3.41 -15.29 6.64
N CYS A 18 -3.32 -14.03 6.20
CA CYS A 18 -2.33 -13.60 5.20
C CYS A 18 -0.89 -13.63 5.73
N LEU A 19 -0.68 -13.41 7.03
CA LEU A 19 0.64 -13.45 7.66
C LEU A 19 1.13 -14.89 7.94
N LEU A 20 0.20 -15.86 7.99
CA LEU A 20 0.49 -17.26 8.32
C LEU A 20 0.53 -18.19 7.09
N ALA A 21 0.27 -17.69 5.89
CA ALA A 21 0.35 -18.49 4.68
C ALA A 21 1.83 -18.85 4.39
N PRO A 22 2.21 -20.14 4.38
CA PRO A 22 3.57 -20.53 4.06
C PRO A 22 3.91 -20.13 2.62
N GLY A 23 5.02 -19.39 2.47
CA GLY A 23 5.44 -18.78 1.20
C GLY A 23 5.93 -19.74 0.10
N GLU A 24 5.69 -21.05 0.21
CA GLU A 24 6.18 -22.03 -0.77
C GLU A 24 5.33 -22.21 -2.04
N ALA A 25 4.17 -21.59 -2.13
CA ALA A 25 3.25 -21.77 -3.25
C ALA A 25 3.22 -20.61 -4.27
N ALA A 26 4.12 -19.65 -4.18
CA ALA A 26 4.26 -18.64 -5.23
C ALA A 26 4.90 -19.30 -6.45
N ALA A 27 4.06 -19.83 -7.36
CA ALA A 27 4.50 -20.32 -8.65
C ALA A 27 5.48 -19.32 -9.27
N GLN A 28 6.64 -19.81 -9.72
CA GLN A 28 7.63 -19.04 -10.45
C GLN A 28 7.00 -18.49 -11.73
N VAL A 29 6.40 -17.31 -11.62
CA VAL A 29 6.02 -16.54 -12.78
C VAL A 29 7.31 -15.87 -13.26
N THR A 30 8.05 -16.58 -14.09
CA THR A 30 9.22 -16.02 -14.77
C THR A 30 8.72 -15.09 -15.88
N PHE A 31 8.88 -13.80 -15.70
CA PHE A 31 8.80 -12.86 -16.81
C PHE A 31 9.97 -13.12 -17.76
N PRO A 32 9.73 -13.22 -19.08
CA PRO A 32 10.82 -13.46 -20.02
C PRO A 32 11.87 -12.36 -19.92
N PRO A 33 13.16 -12.70 -20.04
CA PRO A 33 14.21 -11.70 -20.18
C PRO A 33 13.95 -10.90 -21.44
N GLY A 34 13.57 -9.67 -21.28
CA GLY A 34 13.16 -8.80 -22.41
C GLY A 34 13.94 -7.50 -22.45
N PRO A 35 13.84 -6.75 -23.55
CA PRO A 35 14.55 -5.50 -23.79
C PRO A 35 14.12 -4.34 -22.88
N MET A 36 13.28 -4.59 -21.87
CA MET A 36 12.81 -3.59 -20.90
C MET A 36 13.70 -3.42 -19.68
N ARG A 37 14.82 -4.13 -19.56
CA ARG A 37 15.71 -4.00 -18.40
C ARG A 37 16.56 -2.74 -18.54
N ASP A 38 16.08 -1.63 -17.99
CA ASP A 38 16.80 -0.36 -17.92
C ASP A 38 16.86 0.09 -16.45
N LYS A 39 18.02 0.58 -16.00
CA LYS A 39 18.23 1.16 -14.65
C LYS A 39 17.28 2.33 -14.36
N ASN A 40 16.72 2.96 -15.35
CA ASN A 40 15.70 4.00 -15.18
C ASN A 40 14.43 3.47 -14.50
N TRP A 41 14.15 2.17 -14.58
CA TRP A 41 13.00 1.56 -13.91
C TRP A 41 13.10 1.61 -12.38
N ALA A 42 14.30 1.59 -11.81
CA ALA A 42 14.50 1.85 -10.38
C ALA A 42 13.93 3.21 -10.00
N THR A 43 14.31 4.25 -10.74
CA THR A 43 13.81 5.62 -10.51
C THR A 43 12.30 5.70 -10.68
N VAL A 44 11.75 5.05 -11.70
CA VAL A 44 10.28 5.01 -11.92
C VAL A 44 9.59 4.36 -10.72
N SER A 45 10.12 3.25 -10.23
CA SER A 45 9.59 2.54 -9.05
C SER A 45 9.58 3.44 -7.82
N ASP A 46 10.72 4.05 -7.50
CA ASP A 46 10.88 4.85 -6.27
C ASP A 46 10.03 6.12 -6.32
N VAL A 47 10.02 6.83 -7.44
CA VAL A 47 9.17 8.03 -7.62
C VAL A 47 7.70 7.66 -7.53
N SER A 48 7.29 6.57 -8.18
CA SER A 48 5.89 6.13 -8.15
C SER A 48 5.48 5.70 -6.74
N LEU A 49 6.36 5.02 -5.99
CA LEU A 49 6.13 4.66 -4.59
C LEU A 49 5.88 5.91 -3.74
N VAL A 50 6.76 6.91 -3.84
CA VAL A 50 6.62 8.16 -3.08
C VAL A 50 5.34 8.89 -3.44
N LEU A 51 5.01 8.99 -4.74
CA LEU A 51 3.78 9.62 -5.19
C LEU A 51 2.53 8.88 -4.70
N GLY A 52 2.49 7.56 -4.83
CA GLY A 52 1.37 6.73 -4.37
C GLY A 52 1.17 6.80 -2.86
N ALA A 53 2.24 6.67 -2.09
CA ALA A 53 2.20 6.80 -0.64
C ALA A 53 1.76 8.21 -0.21
N SER A 54 2.26 9.25 -0.90
CA SER A 54 1.89 10.65 -0.61
C SER A 54 0.43 10.95 -0.91
N ALA A 55 -0.17 10.30 -1.90
CA ALA A 55 -1.56 10.53 -2.28
C ALA A 55 -2.51 10.31 -1.11
N VAL A 56 -2.27 9.29 -0.29
CA VAL A 56 -3.15 8.92 0.84
C VAL A 56 -3.32 10.05 1.86
N PHE A 57 -2.29 10.88 2.07
CA PHE A 57 -2.36 11.98 3.03
C PHE A 57 -2.43 13.37 2.41
N LEU A 58 -2.10 13.52 1.13
CA LEU A 58 -2.23 14.79 0.43
C LEU A 58 -3.62 15.01 -0.17
N MET A 59 -4.32 13.92 -0.50
CA MET A 59 -5.66 14.02 -1.08
C MET A 59 -6.71 14.28 0.00
N PRO A 60 -7.52 15.34 -0.13
CA PRO A 60 -8.58 15.62 0.82
C PRO A 60 -9.67 14.55 0.73
N ARG A 61 -10.32 14.29 1.85
CA ARG A 61 -11.57 13.51 1.86
C ARG A 61 -12.66 14.28 1.13
N VAL A 62 -13.37 13.60 0.25
CA VAL A 62 -14.44 14.18 -0.55
C VAL A 62 -15.73 13.45 -0.25
N TYR A 63 -16.76 14.20 0.20
CA TYR A 63 -18.05 13.66 0.57
C TYR A 63 -19.19 14.64 0.23
N TYR A 64 -20.40 14.13 0.12
CA TYR A 64 -21.58 14.98 -0.02
C TYR A 64 -21.96 15.60 1.32
N SER A 65 -22.13 16.91 1.34
CA SER A 65 -22.40 17.67 2.56
C SER A 65 -23.87 17.75 2.94
N ASP A 66 -24.75 17.53 1.97
CA ASP A 66 -26.19 17.61 2.13
C ASP A 66 -26.85 16.60 1.20
N PRO A 67 -27.69 15.67 1.71
CA PRO A 67 -28.41 14.72 0.88
C PRO A 67 -29.38 15.39 -0.12
N GLU A 68 -29.86 16.59 0.18
CA GLU A 68 -30.77 17.36 -0.68
C GLU A 68 -30.04 18.27 -1.67
N ALA A 69 -28.75 18.53 -1.46
CA ALA A 69 -27.95 19.34 -2.36
C ALA A 69 -27.59 18.55 -3.62
N THR A 70 -28.14 18.93 -4.74
CA THR A 70 -27.86 18.31 -6.05
C THR A 70 -26.45 18.59 -6.56
N VAL A 71 -25.72 19.54 -5.97
CA VAL A 71 -24.36 19.93 -6.33
C VAL A 71 -23.60 20.37 -5.06
N GLY A 72 -22.98 19.45 -4.37
CA GLY A 72 -22.28 19.86 -3.15
C GLY A 72 -21.28 18.85 -2.64
N TRP A 73 -20.12 18.81 -3.28
CA TRP A 73 -19.00 18.11 -2.68
C TRP A 73 -18.28 19.07 -1.75
N LYS A 74 -17.86 18.56 -0.59
CA LYS A 74 -16.86 19.24 0.22
C LYS A 74 -15.60 18.39 0.22
N ALA A 75 -14.54 18.94 -0.33
CA ALA A 75 -13.21 18.40 -0.20
C ALA A 75 -12.59 18.96 1.09
N ARG A 76 -12.06 18.07 1.94
CA ARG A 76 -11.42 18.49 3.18
C ARG A 76 -10.13 17.74 3.38
N TRP A 77 -9.10 18.51 3.59
CA TRP A 77 -7.84 18.00 4.11
C TRP A 77 -7.77 18.27 5.60
N HIS A 78 -7.30 17.29 6.34
CA HIS A 78 -7.11 17.41 7.77
C HIS A 78 -5.82 16.71 8.19
N VAL A 79 -5.12 17.27 9.16
CA VAL A 79 -3.86 16.71 9.67
C VAL A 79 -4.00 15.26 10.15
N SER A 80 -5.17 14.87 10.62
CA SER A 80 -5.47 13.48 11.00
C SER A 80 -5.40 12.48 9.85
N MET A 81 -5.41 12.94 8.60
CA MET A 81 -5.15 12.08 7.42
C MET A 81 -3.71 11.59 7.36
N LEU A 82 -2.79 12.20 8.11
CA LEU A 82 -1.44 11.67 8.30
C LEU A 82 -1.44 10.34 9.08
N ALA A 83 -2.42 10.10 9.94
CA ALA A 83 -2.44 8.92 10.79
C ALA A 83 -2.47 7.59 10.02
N PRO A 84 -3.34 7.38 9.01
CA PRO A 84 -3.27 6.17 8.19
C PRO A 84 -1.96 6.03 7.42
N ALA A 85 -1.40 7.13 6.90
CA ALA A 85 -0.11 7.13 6.21
C ALA A 85 1.04 6.76 7.17
N MET A 86 1.09 7.35 8.36
CA MET A 86 2.07 7.00 9.40
C MET A 86 1.95 5.54 9.82
N THR A 87 0.71 5.03 9.99
CA THR A 87 0.48 3.62 10.31
C THR A 87 1.05 2.72 9.21
N MET A 88 0.78 3.01 7.95
CA MET A 88 1.32 2.24 6.83
C MET A 88 2.85 2.34 6.75
N THR A 89 3.44 3.48 7.05
CA THR A 89 4.90 3.65 7.11
C THR A 89 5.52 2.77 8.19
N VAL A 90 4.95 2.76 9.40
CA VAL A 90 5.41 1.88 10.49
C VAL A 90 5.29 0.40 10.09
N LEU A 91 4.16 0.00 9.52
CA LEU A 91 3.97 -1.37 9.05
C LEU A 91 4.94 -1.76 7.94
N THR A 92 5.24 -0.85 7.00
CA THR A 92 6.27 -1.07 5.97
C THR A 92 7.65 -1.27 6.59
N THR A 93 7.99 -0.48 7.61
CA THR A 93 9.27 -0.65 8.34
C THR A 93 9.36 -2.01 9.04
N LEU A 94 8.23 -2.50 9.60
CA LEU A 94 8.16 -3.83 10.19
C LEU A 94 8.31 -4.95 9.14
N VAL A 95 7.85 -4.74 7.92
CA VAL A 95 8.08 -5.66 6.79
C VAL A 95 9.54 -5.60 6.36
N GLU A 96 10.11 -4.41 6.21
CA GLU A 96 11.47 -4.22 5.70
C GLU A 96 12.55 -4.82 6.63
N VAL A 97 12.43 -4.63 7.93
CA VAL A 97 13.51 -5.00 8.85
C VAL A 97 13.25 -6.37 9.51
N PRO A 98 12.27 -6.55 10.42
CA PRO A 98 12.17 -7.82 11.14
C PRO A 98 11.60 -8.95 10.30
N LEU A 99 10.64 -8.67 9.39
CA LEU A 99 9.96 -9.73 8.67
C LEU A 99 10.84 -10.31 7.55
N LYS A 100 11.54 -9.48 6.80
CA LYS A 100 12.50 -9.95 5.79
C LYS A 100 13.62 -10.77 6.41
N ASN A 101 14.18 -10.30 7.52
CA ASN A 101 15.22 -11.03 8.23
C ASN A 101 14.73 -12.35 8.85
N GLY A 102 13.44 -12.45 9.18
CA GLY A 102 12.84 -13.68 9.69
C GLY A 102 12.48 -14.70 8.61
N ILE A 103 12.23 -14.27 7.38
CA ILE A 103 11.90 -15.15 6.24
C ILE A 103 13.16 -15.61 5.50
N GLU A 104 14.22 -14.79 5.51
CA GLU A 104 15.53 -15.10 4.90
C GLU A 104 15.47 -15.50 3.42
N SER A 105 14.56 -14.88 2.66
CA SER A 105 14.43 -15.13 1.21
C SER A 105 15.42 -14.23 0.43
N PRO A 106 16.47 -14.78 -0.16
CA PRO A 106 17.48 -13.99 -0.85
C PRO A 106 16.93 -13.40 -2.15
N ARG A 107 17.62 -12.38 -2.66
CA ARG A 107 17.31 -11.82 -4.00
C ARG A 107 17.63 -12.84 -5.09
N PRO A 108 16.99 -12.71 -6.27
CA PRO A 108 17.32 -13.56 -7.42
C PRO A 108 18.82 -13.57 -7.72
N GLY A 109 19.41 -14.76 -7.83
CA GLY A 109 20.83 -14.94 -8.06
C GLY A 109 21.73 -14.86 -6.82
N CYS A 110 21.19 -14.49 -5.65
CA CYS A 110 21.92 -14.45 -4.38
C CYS A 110 21.68 -15.71 -3.54
N THR A 111 22.57 -15.98 -2.59
CA THR A 111 22.40 -17.00 -1.56
C THR A 111 22.17 -16.37 -0.20
N VAL A 112 21.59 -17.15 0.73
CA VAL A 112 21.40 -16.70 2.13
C VAL A 112 22.73 -16.33 2.79
N ASP A 113 23.77 -17.11 2.53
CA ASP A 113 25.11 -16.85 3.09
C ASP A 113 25.71 -15.54 2.58
N GLN A 114 25.50 -15.21 1.29
CA GLN A 114 25.92 -13.92 0.71
C GLN A 114 25.18 -12.75 1.34
N THR A 115 23.87 -12.92 1.59
CA THR A 115 23.06 -11.88 2.22
C THR A 115 23.48 -11.67 3.68
N ASN A 116 23.73 -12.75 4.42
CA ASN A 116 24.16 -12.67 5.82
C ASN A 116 25.60 -12.15 5.97
N ALA A 117 26.44 -12.27 4.94
CA ALA A 117 27.80 -11.74 4.96
C ALA A 117 27.85 -10.18 4.90
N ASP A 118 26.73 -9.54 4.60
CA ASP A 118 26.56 -8.07 4.59
C ASP A 118 27.71 -7.31 3.87
N VAL A 119 28.09 -7.81 2.69
CA VAL A 119 29.15 -7.17 1.90
C VAL A 119 28.62 -5.86 1.32
N SER A 120 29.10 -4.74 1.84
CA SER A 120 28.66 -3.41 1.42
C SER A 120 28.85 -3.19 -0.08
N GLY A 121 27.81 -2.66 -0.75
CA GLY A 121 27.82 -2.41 -2.20
C GLY A 121 27.41 -3.61 -3.05
N SER A 122 27.08 -4.76 -2.44
CA SER A 122 26.53 -5.92 -3.12
C SER A 122 24.98 -5.81 -3.18
N GLU A 123 24.38 -6.19 -4.30
CA GLU A 123 22.92 -6.35 -4.38
C GLU A 123 22.40 -7.46 -3.46
N CYS A 124 23.24 -8.40 -3.10
CA CYS A 124 22.91 -9.46 -2.18
C CYS A 124 22.86 -9.02 -0.71
N GLN A 125 23.01 -7.73 -0.42
CA GLN A 125 23.07 -7.19 0.94
C GLN A 125 21.75 -7.30 1.71
N THR A 126 20.61 -7.41 1.04
CA THR A 126 19.29 -7.43 1.69
C THR A 126 18.43 -8.55 1.14
N PHE A 127 17.61 -9.13 2.01
CA PHE A 127 16.57 -10.09 1.60
C PHE A 127 15.49 -9.43 0.72
N ALA A 128 14.91 -10.19 -0.18
CA ALA A 128 13.90 -9.68 -1.13
C ALA A 128 12.47 -9.82 -0.62
N SER A 129 12.14 -10.95 0.02
CA SER A 129 10.74 -11.24 0.39
C SER A 129 10.47 -11.00 1.88
N PRO A 130 9.29 -10.46 2.19
CA PRO A 130 8.28 -9.89 1.27
C PRO A 130 8.74 -8.52 0.73
N GLY A 131 8.35 -8.20 -0.52
CA GLY A 131 8.73 -6.93 -1.14
C GLY A 131 8.14 -5.73 -0.39
N SER A 132 8.99 -4.89 0.22
CA SER A 132 8.53 -3.71 0.99
C SER A 132 7.99 -2.60 0.11
N HIS A 133 8.56 -2.41 -1.09
CA HIS A 133 8.02 -1.50 -2.10
C HIS A 133 6.62 -1.92 -2.52
N ALA A 134 6.44 -3.22 -2.75
CA ALA A 134 5.14 -3.79 -3.05
C ALA A 134 4.14 -3.60 -1.90
N PHE A 135 4.57 -3.90 -0.67
CA PHE A 135 3.73 -3.72 0.53
C PHE A 135 3.29 -2.27 0.70
N SER A 136 4.21 -1.31 0.57
CA SER A 136 3.91 0.10 0.75
C SER A 136 3.02 0.66 -0.36
N SER A 137 3.34 0.40 -1.63
CA SER A 137 2.58 0.94 -2.77
C SER A 137 1.16 0.38 -2.82
N TRP A 138 1.00 -0.94 -2.73
CA TRP A 138 -0.33 -1.57 -2.69
C TRP A 138 -1.06 -1.30 -1.39
N GLY A 139 -0.34 -1.11 -0.30
CA GLY A 139 -0.88 -0.61 0.96
C GLY A 139 -1.49 0.79 0.83
N ALA A 140 -0.85 1.69 0.11
CA ALA A 140 -1.40 3.01 -0.20
C ALA A 140 -2.69 2.91 -1.04
N THR A 141 -2.71 2.05 -2.07
CA THR A 141 -3.91 1.77 -2.86
C THR A 141 -5.04 1.21 -2.01
N GLY A 142 -4.76 0.23 -1.17
CA GLY A 142 -5.74 -0.33 -0.23
C GLY A 142 -6.27 0.73 0.73
N THR A 143 -5.39 1.54 1.32
CA THR A 143 -5.76 2.61 2.26
C THR A 143 -6.69 3.63 1.59
N GLY A 144 -6.35 4.08 0.39
CA GLY A 144 -7.18 5.00 -0.37
C GLY A 144 -8.55 4.41 -0.73
N LEU A 145 -8.59 3.15 -1.16
CA LEU A 145 -9.84 2.44 -1.43
C LEU A 145 -10.69 2.31 -0.16
N GLY A 146 -10.10 1.97 0.99
CA GLY A 146 -10.80 1.88 2.27
C GLY A 146 -11.45 3.20 2.67
N ILE A 147 -10.72 4.31 2.53
CA ILE A 147 -11.26 5.66 2.77
C ILE A 147 -12.41 5.96 1.81
N PHE A 148 -12.22 5.73 0.52
CA PHE A 148 -13.23 5.99 -0.50
C PHE A 148 -14.52 5.20 -0.27
N LEU A 149 -14.43 3.93 0.07
CA LEU A 149 -15.59 3.09 0.35
C LEU A 149 -16.37 3.59 1.57
N VAL A 150 -15.68 3.95 2.65
CA VAL A 150 -16.36 4.50 3.84
C VAL A 150 -17.00 5.85 3.54
N ASP A 151 -16.32 6.73 2.83
CA ASP A 151 -16.86 8.04 2.45
C ASP A 151 -18.09 7.91 1.53
N THR A 152 -18.06 6.96 0.60
CA THR A 152 -19.16 6.68 -0.31
C THR A 152 -20.37 6.09 0.42
N PHE A 153 -20.17 4.99 1.15
CA PHE A 153 -21.30 4.23 1.70
C PHE A 153 -21.80 4.74 3.04
N ARG A 154 -20.96 5.35 3.83
CA ARG A 154 -21.34 5.82 5.17
C ARG A 154 -21.71 7.29 5.22
N TYR A 155 -21.07 8.11 4.39
CA TYR A 155 -21.18 9.56 4.48
C TYR A 155 -21.75 10.22 3.23
N SER A 156 -21.95 9.47 2.15
CA SER A 156 -22.52 9.96 0.90
C SER A 156 -23.70 9.14 0.39
N ASP A 157 -24.32 8.30 1.23
CA ASP A 157 -25.48 7.47 0.91
C ASP A 157 -25.32 6.65 -0.38
N GLY A 158 -24.12 6.14 -0.64
CA GLY A 158 -23.79 5.36 -1.84
C GLY A 158 -23.58 6.21 -3.10
N ARG A 159 -23.58 7.53 -3.01
CA ARG A 159 -23.36 8.41 -4.17
C ARG A 159 -21.89 8.38 -4.55
N PHE A 160 -21.63 8.02 -5.80
CA PHE A 160 -20.28 7.98 -6.35
C PHE A 160 -19.69 9.39 -6.47
N ASN A 161 -18.50 9.56 -5.93
CA ASN A 161 -17.74 10.80 -5.99
C ASN A 161 -16.51 10.61 -6.87
N ALA A 162 -16.53 11.18 -8.08
CA ALA A 162 -15.43 11.03 -9.04
C ALA A 162 -14.10 11.61 -8.52
N GLY A 163 -14.11 12.75 -7.83
CA GLY A 163 -12.89 13.34 -7.26
C GLY A 163 -12.29 12.48 -6.15
N GLY A 164 -13.14 11.95 -5.26
CA GLY A 164 -12.72 11.01 -4.24
C GLY A 164 -12.16 9.71 -4.84
N PHE A 165 -12.79 9.20 -5.90
CA PHE A 165 -12.28 8.02 -6.61
C PHE A 165 -10.93 8.31 -7.28
N ILE A 166 -10.79 9.42 -8.00
CA ILE A 166 -9.54 9.77 -8.68
C ILE A 166 -8.41 9.92 -7.65
N GLY A 167 -8.63 10.69 -6.58
CA GLY A 167 -7.60 10.99 -5.60
C GLY A 167 -7.22 9.80 -4.71
N ASN A 168 -8.21 9.07 -4.22
CA ASN A 168 -7.97 8.01 -3.24
C ASN A 168 -7.82 6.61 -3.86
N VAL A 169 -8.27 6.40 -5.11
CA VAL A 169 -8.21 5.08 -5.73
C VAL A 169 -7.38 5.10 -7.00
N ALA A 170 -7.78 5.87 -8.01
CA ALA A 170 -7.17 5.78 -9.33
C ALA A 170 -5.70 6.22 -9.31
N PHE A 171 -5.38 7.30 -8.61
CA PHE A 171 -4.02 7.81 -8.53
C PHE A 171 -3.08 6.85 -7.78
N PRO A 172 -3.38 6.38 -6.53
CA PRO A 172 -2.53 5.40 -5.85
C PRO A 172 -2.42 4.09 -6.62
N LEU A 173 -3.51 3.61 -7.24
CA LEU A 173 -3.49 2.40 -8.06
C LEU A 173 -2.54 2.54 -9.26
N THR A 174 -2.61 3.65 -9.97
CA THR A 174 -1.70 3.92 -11.09
C THR A 174 -0.24 3.95 -10.64
N ALA A 175 0.03 4.63 -9.52
CA ALA A 175 1.36 4.66 -8.93
C ALA A 175 1.84 3.26 -8.53
N SER A 176 0.96 2.42 -7.95
CA SER A 176 1.29 1.04 -7.57
C SER A 176 1.59 0.16 -8.79
N ILE A 177 0.88 0.37 -9.90
CA ILE A 177 1.18 -0.33 -11.16
C ILE A 177 2.58 0.05 -11.66
N PHE A 178 2.92 1.34 -11.67
CA PHE A 178 4.27 1.78 -12.07
C PHE A 178 5.36 1.29 -11.12
N THR A 179 5.10 1.27 -9.81
CA THR A 179 6.02 0.66 -8.84
C THR A 179 6.21 -0.83 -9.14
N THR A 180 5.13 -1.56 -9.44
CA THR A 180 5.18 -2.98 -9.80
C THR A 180 6.03 -3.22 -11.05
N VAL A 181 5.71 -2.50 -12.13
CA VAL A 181 6.45 -2.62 -13.39
C VAL A 181 7.92 -2.25 -13.18
N GLY A 182 8.18 -1.16 -12.46
CA GLY A 182 9.53 -0.71 -12.16
C GLY A 182 10.36 -1.78 -11.44
N ARG A 183 9.83 -2.39 -10.38
CA ARG A 183 10.54 -3.43 -9.59
C ARG A 183 10.78 -4.73 -10.36
N LEU A 184 9.83 -5.13 -11.20
CA LEU A 184 9.95 -6.36 -12.00
C LEU A 184 10.79 -6.16 -13.28
N ALA A 185 10.91 -4.93 -13.78
CA ALA A 185 11.70 -4.59 -14.96
C ALA A 185 13.11 -4.09 -14.63
N GLU A 186 13.36 -3.71 -13.37
CA GLU A 186 14.69 -3.26 -12.92
C GLU A 186 15.70 -4.40 -13.01
N PRO A 187 16.82 -4.20 -13.73
CA PRO A 187 17.89 -5.20 -13.74
C PRO A 187 18.67 -5.15 -12.42
N GLY A 188 18.86 -6.28 -11.81
CA GLY A 188 19.86 -6.46 -10.78
C GLY A 188 21.29 -6.51 -11.36
N ASP A 189 22.33 -6.41 -10.51
CA ASP A 189 23.74 -6.46 -10.91
C ASP A 189 24.14 -7.80 -11.56
N LEU A 190 23.37 -8.85 -11.31
CA LEU A 190 23.59 -10.20 -11.86
C LEU A 190 22.79 -10.47 -13.14
N ASP A 191 22.31 -9.43 -13.85
CA ASP A 191 21.39 -9.56 -14.99
C ASP A 191 20.06 -10.30 -14.65
N MET A 192 19.79 -10.47 -13.37
CA MET A 192 18.53 -11.02 -12.85
C MET A 192 17.56 -9.88 -12.49
N PRO A 193 16.25 -10.13 -12.43
CA PRO A 193 15.31 -9.11 -11.94
C PRO A 193 15.61 -8.78 -10.46
N HIS A 194 15.41 -7.53 -10.08
CA HIS A 194 15.66 -7.11 -8.68
C HIS A 194 14.77 -7.83 -7.67
N GLU A 195 13.56 -8.16 -8.04
CA GLU A 195 12.60 -8.98 -7.28
C GLU A 195 11.91 -9.97 -8.22
N GLU A 196 11.63 -11.17 -7.75
CA GLU A 196 10.76 -12.11 -8.46
C GLU A 196 9.28 -11.75 -8.22
N ALA A 197 8.42 -12.11 -9.18
CA ALA A 197 6.98 -11.86 -9.06
C ALA A 197 6.38 -12.43 -7.77
N GLY A 198 6.85 -13.60 -7.31
CA GLY A 198 6.42 -14.21 -6.05
C GLY A 198 6.79 -13.37 -4.83
N GLN A 199 8.01 -12.85 -4.79
CA GLN A 199 8.50 -11.99 -3.72
C GLN A 199 7.75 -10.65 -3.69
N PHE A 200 7.47 -10.10 -4.87
CA PHE A 200 6.64 -8.91 -5.01
C PHE A 200 5.21 -9.14 -4.51
N LEU A 201 4.55 -10.21 -4.95
CA LEU A 201 3.18 -10.55 -4.55
C LEU A 201 3.06 -10.85 -3.05
N ALA A 202 4.09 -11.43 -2.45
CA ALA A 202 4.15 -11.66 -1.00
C ALA A 202 4.11 -10.35 -0.19
N GLY A 203 4.52 -9.23 -0.77
CA GLY A 203 4.33 -7.90 -0.19
C GLY A 203 3.02 -7.23 -0.62
N ALA A 204 2.69 -7.28 -1.91
CA ALA A 204 1.57 -6.56 -2.50
C ALA A 204 0.20 -6.98 -1.93
N ILE A 205 -0.02 -8.29 -1.82
CA ILE A 205 -1.31 -8.83 -1.35
C ILE A 205 -1.59 -8.42 0.10
N PRO A 206 -0.73 -8.73 1.08
CA PRO A 206 -0.95 -8.29 2.45
C PRO A 206 -0.96 -6.77 2.57
N GLY A 207 -0.10 -6.05 1.84
CA GLY A 207 -0.09 -4.60 1.81
C GLY A 207 -1.45 -4.03 1.44
N PHE A 208 -2.06 -4.51 0.36
CA PHE A 208 -3.38 -4.07 -0.09
C PHE A 208 -4.48 -4.31 0.96
N PHE A 209 -4.59 -5.51 1.50
CA PHE A 209 -5.65 -5.83 2.46
C PHE A 209 -5.46 -5.15 3.82
N ILE A 210 -4.23 -5.05 4.29
CA ILE A 210 -3.91 -4.30 5.52
C ILE A 210 -4.22 -2.82 5.31
N GLY A 211 -3.77 -2.26 4.18
CA GLY A 211 -4.07 -0.88 3.83
C GLY A 211 -5.57 -0.61 3.75
N LEU A 212 -6.35 -1.50 3.11
CA LEU A 212 -7.81 -1.41 3.04
C LEU A 212 -8.42 -1.34 4.44
N GLY A 213 -7.99 -2.21 5.35
CA GLY A 213 -8.43 -2.21 6.74
C GLY A 213 -8.06 -0.92 7.49
N VAL A 214 -6.82 -0.46 7.33
CA VAL A 214 -6.31 0.79 7.92
C VAL A 214 -7.13 1.98 7.41
N GLY A 215 -7.29 2.12 6.10
CA GLY A 215 -8.06 3.22 5.50
C GLY A 215 -9.52 3.22 5.94
N ALA A 216 -10.18 2.07 5.92
CA ALA A 216 -11.56 1.95 6.36
C ALA A 216 -11.73 2.24 7.86
N ALA A 217 -10.82 1.77 8.70
CA ALA A 217 -10.87 2.02 10.15
C ALA A 217 -10.72 3.52 10.46
N TYR A 218 -9.70 4.16 9.92
CA TYR A 218 -9.50 5.59 10.13
C TYR A 218 -10.64 6.43 9.57
N ALA A 219 -11.11 6.13 8.35
CA ALA A 219 -12.24 6.84 7.76
C ALA A 219 -13.54 6.65 8.56
N ALA A 220 -13.73 5.47 9.18
CA ALA A 220 -14.89 5.22 10.01
C ALA A 220 -14.82 5.91 11.39
N LEU A 221 -13.64 6.08 11.94
CA LEU A 221 -13.41 6.78 13.20
C LEU A 221 -13.50 8.29 13.04
N GLN A 222 -12.94 8.81 11.96
CA GLN A 222 -12.94 10.24 11.67
C GLN A 222 -14.24 10.67 11.00
N ARG A 223 -14.94 11.63 11.59
CA ARG A 223 -16.13 12.20 10.96
C ARG A 223 -15.72 13.11 9.78
N PRO A 224 -16.41 13.07 8.63
CA PRO A 224 -16.12 13.97 7.52
C PRO A 224 -16.30 15.45 7.83
N THR A 225 -17.10 15.79 8.86
CA THR A 225 -17.28 17.14 9.37
C THR A 225 -16.09 17.64 10.19
N CYS A 226 -15.13 16.80 10.48
CA CYS A 226 -13.87 17.16 11.10
C CYS A 226 -13.17 18.27 10.30
N GLY A 227 -12.70 19.30 10.99
CA GLY A 227 -12.05 20.46 10.35
C GLY A 227 -12.99 21.66 10.11
N TYR A 228 -14.26 21.60 10.54
CA TYR A 228 -15.07 22.80 10.73
C TYR A 228 -14.74 23.38 12.11
N GLY A 229 -14.25 24.60 12.12
CA GLY A 229 -13.78 25.24 13.34
C GLY A 229 -12.33 24.89 13.66
N ASN A 230 -11.89 25.23 14.84
CA ASN A 230 -10.47 25.17 15.27
C ASN A 230 -9.99 23.80 15.75
N ALA A 231 -10.72 22.71 15.46
CA ALA A 231 -10.30 21.38 15.88
C ALA A 231 -9.21 20.83 14.95
N ILE A 232 -8.00 20.73 15.45
CA ILE A 232 -6.85 20.16 14.74
C ILE A 232 -6.96 18.63 14.69
N PHE A 233 -7.54 18.01 15.71
CA PHE A 233 -7.79 16.58 15.78
C PHE A 233 -9.28 16.31 15.96
N CYS A 234 -9.82 15.41 15.18
CA CYS A 234 -11.19 14.96 15.28
C CYS A 234 -11.25 13.43 15.17
N TRP A 235 -11.74 12.83 16.19
CA TRP A 235 -11.97 11.38 16.31
C TRP A 235 -13.45 11.09 16.57
#